data_ebedea998e874f042d346dc54f3b9e91
#
_entry.id   ebedea998e874f042d346dc54f3b9e91
#
_cell.length_a   1.000
_cell.length_b   1.000
_cell.length_c   1.000
_cell.angle_alpha   90.00
_cell.angle_beta   90.00
_cell.angle_gamma   90.00
#
_symmetry.space_group_name_H-M   'P 1'
#
loop_
_entity.id
_entity.type
_entity.pdbx_description
1 polymer ?
#
loop_
_entity_poly.entity_id
_entity_poly.type
_entity_poly.pdbx_seq_one_letter_code
_entity_poly.pdbx_strand_id
1 'polypeptide(L)'
;MKKFRLNVQRHICILLCLILYITVLPLPVSAEEAKSKTVRVGWYEGTYNTTGPDGQRRGYSYEYQQAVAAHTGWKYEYVEGSWAELMSMLKNGQIDLLGGISYTEERSTSMLFSELPMGEDKYYLYVDTSNTDISISDLTTLNGKRIGMLPNALPAEMFHEWEKSHGVNTQQVDITGVDDVRQKLKNHEIDGFVLNESPQWERDDISPAILIGSSYNYFAVSKKRPDLKEELDQVMQKIERENPFYTDDLYKRYLSANSLETLTDEEQNWLEQHGAVRIGYLKNDVGISLVDTESEKPVGIINDYISLASGCLGEKT
;
A
#
# COMPACT_ATOMS: atom_id res chain seq x y z
N MET A 1 35.88 -18.74 -73.03
CA MET A 1 34.53 -18.45 -72.44
C MET A 1 34.37 -18.96 -70.99
N LYS A 2 34.83 -20.14 -70.60
CA LYS A 2 34.66 -20.64 -69.17
C LYS A 2 35.36 -19.79 -68.10
N LYS A 3 36.59 -19.28 -68.34
CA LYS A 3 37.29 -18.42 -67.36
C LYS A 3 36.62 -17.07 -67.12
N PHE A 4 35.97 -16.50 -68.13
CA PHE A 4 35.26 -15.22 -67.99
C PHE A 4 33.98 -15.36 -67.14
N ARG A 5 33.22 -16.44 -67.31
CA ARG A 5 32.03 -16.75 -66.47
C ARG A 5 32.38 -16.98 -65.02
N LEU A 6 33.52 -17.64 -64.73
CA LEU A 6 33.96 -17.92 -63.35
C LEU A 6 34.33 -16.63 -62.60
N ASN A 7 34.97 -15.69 -63.31
CA ASN A 7 35.30 -14.38 -62.71
C ASN A 7 34.08 -13.54 -62.41
N VAL A 8 33.09 -13.52 -63.32
CA VAL A 8 31.85 -12.77 -63.11
C VAL A 8 31.03 -13.33 -61.93
N GLN A 9 30.94 -14.68 -61.80
CA GLN A 9 30.28 -15.30 -60.64
C GLN A 9 30.98 -14.97 -59.32
N ARG A 10 32.31 -14.94 -59.31
CA ARG A 10 33.08 -14.59 -58.14
C ARG A 10 32.88 -13.15 -57.67
N HIS A 11 32.77 -12.19 -58.61
CA HIS A 11 32.50 -10.80 -58.29
C HIS A 11 31.05 -10.60 -57.81
N ILE A 12 30.07 -11.33 -58.39
CA ILE A 12 28.69 -11.32 -57.91
C ILE A 12 28.56 -11.87 -56.48
N CYS A 13 29.25 -12.97 -56.17
CA CYS A 13 29.26 -13.50 -54.81
C CYS A 13 29.91 -12.53 -53.80
N ILE A 14 31.00 -11.88 -54.18
CA ILE A 14 31.66 -10.87 -53.31
C ILE A 14 30.74 -9.67 -53.09
N LEU A 15 30.06 -9.22 -54.14
CA LEU A 15 29.10 -8.11 -54.02
C LEU A 15 27.91 -8.47 -53.16
N LEU A 16 27.37 -9.69 -53.26
CA LEU A 16 26.28 -10.19 -52.41
C LEU A 16 26.70 -10.32 -50.96
N CYS A 17 27.95 -10.82 -50.69
CA CYS A 17 28.49 -10.89 -49.33
C CYS A 17 28.71 -9.49 -48.74
N LEU A 18 29.14 -8.51 -49.50
CA LEU A 18 29.27 -7.12 -49.06
C LEU A 18 27.93 -6.48 -48.76
N ILE A 19 26.90 -6.75 -49.56
CA ILE A 19 25.53 -6.26 -49.29
C ILE A 19 24.95 -6.90 -48.04
N LEU A 20 25.18 -8.23 -47.83
CA LEU A 20 24.77 -8.90 -46.61
C LEU A 20 25.49 -8.37 -45.36
N TYR A 21 26.77 -8.00 -45.50
CA TYR A 21 27.55 -7.45 -44.36
C TYR A 21 27.05 -6.05 -43.95
N ILE A 22 26.63 -5.23 -44.93
CA ILE A 22 26.06 -3.90 -44.67
C ILE A 22 24.66 -3.98 -44.01
N THR A 23 23.87 -5.03 -44.30
CA THR A 23 22.56 -5.23 -43.67
C THR A 23 22.60 -5.80 -42.25
N VAL A 24 23.78 -6.34 -41.82
CA VAL A 24 23.96 -6.87 -40.46
C VAL A 24 24.64 -5.85 -39.52
N LEU A 25 25.11 -4.71 -40.05
CA LEU A 25 25.58 -3.66 -39.16
C LEU A 25 24.40 -3.20 -38.29
N PRO A 26 24.49 -3.35 -36.93
CA PRO A 26 23.46 -2.80 -36.06
C PRO A 26 23.42 -1.29 -36.32
N LEU A 27 22.31 -0.81 -36.82
CA LEU A 27 22.04 0.63 -36.81
C LEU A 27 22.27 1.10 -35.37
N PRO A 28 23.05 2.17 -35.14
CA PRO A 28 23.11 2.72 -33.80
C PRO A 28 21.66 3.12 -33.47
N VAL A 29 20.98 2.30 -32.66
CA VAL A 29 19.80 2.73 -31.93
C VAL A 29 20.35 3.80 -31.01
N SER A 30 20.21 5.05 -31.43
CA SER A 30 20.39 6.18 -30.53
C SER A 30 19.32 5.96 -29.46
N ALA A 31 19.67 5.25 -28.41
CA ALA A 31 18.93 5.38 -27.16
C ALA A 31 19.08 6.87 -26.82
N GLU A 32 18.08 7.64 -27.13
CA GLU A 32 17.92 8.97 -26.56
C GLU A 32 18.02 8.72 -25.05
N GLU A 33 19.15 9.06 -24.45
CA GLU A 33 19.30 8.99 -23.00
C GLU A 33 18.17 9.86 -22.46
N ALA A 34 17.10 9.22 -22.02
CA ALA A 34 15.99 9.90 -21.38
C ALA A 34 16.61 10.70 -20.25
N LYS A 35 16.67 12.02 -20.42
CA LYS A 35 17.33 12.93 -19.49
C LYS A 35 16.68 12.70 -18.15
N SER A 36 17.38 12.01 -17.26
CA SER A 36 16.91 11.65 -15.93
C SER A 36 16.35 12.91 -15.26
N LYS A 37 15.05 12.92 -14.96
CA LYS A 37 14.40 14.02 -14.26
C LYS A 37 14.65 13.88 -12.77
N THR A 38 15.03 14.98 -12.12
CA THR A 38 15.01 15.06 -10.66
C THR A 38 13.61 15.42 -10.19
N VAL A 39 13.09 14.66 -9.25
CA VAL A 39 11.75 14.81 -8.67
C VAL A 39 11.89 14.99 -7.14
N ARG A 40 11.45 16.11 -6.62
CA ARG A 40 11.44 16.39 -5.18
C ARG A 40 10.22 15.72 -4.56
N VAL A 41 10.45 14.77 -3.68
CA VAL A 41 9.42 13.94 -3.06
C VAL A 41 9.30 14.29 -1.60
N GLY A 42 8.09 14.59 -1.15
CA GLY A 42 7.81 14.79 0.26
C GLY A 42 7.96 13.48 1.04
N TRP A 43 8.65 13.54 2.17
CA TRP A 43 8.84 12.42 3.09
C TRP A 43 8.33 12.77 4.48
N TYR A 44 7.40 11.99 4.97
CA TYR A 44 6.92 12.02 6.37
C TYR A 44 6.94 10.61 6.95
N GLU A 45 7.31 10.51 8.21
CA GLU A 45 7.25 9.24 8.93
C GLU A 45 5.80 8.88 9.27
N GLY A 46 5.42 7.64 9.03
CA GLY A 46 4.06 7.18 9.31
C GLY A 46 3.79 5.81 8.70
N THR A 47 2.52 5.49 8.50
CA THR A 47 2.06 4.19 8.01
C THR A 47 2.68 3.78 6.67
N TYR A 48 2.83 4.72 5.76
CA TYR A 48 3.32 4.44 4.40
C TYR A 48 4.82 4.57 4.21
N ASN A 49 5.49 5.29 5.11
CA ASN A 49 6.90 5.61 5.02
C ASN A 49 7.57 5.42 6.37
N THR A 50 8.68 4.70 6.40
CA THR A 50 9.49 4.51 7.60
C THR A 50 10.97 4.64 7.28
N THR A 51 11.72 5.26 8.20
CA THR A 51 13.18 5.28 8.15
C THR A 51 13.70 4.27 9.17
N GLY A 52 14.45 3.28 8.70
CA GLY A 52 15.03 2.27 9.57
C GLY A 52 16.14 2.81 10.46
N PRO A 53 16.58 2.05 11.48
CA PRO A 53 17.71 2.43 12.35
C PRO A 53 19.03 2.64 11.57
N ASP A 54 19.13 2.07 10.39
CA ASP A 54 20.25 2.22 9.45
C ASP A 54 20.16 3.48 8.57
N GLY A 55 19.14 4.32 8.80
CA GLY A 55 18.85 5.51 8.00
C GLY A 55 18.26 5.23 6.62
N GLN A 56 17.93 3.99 6.31
CA GLN A 56 17.36 3.67 4.99
C GLN A 56 15.84 3.84 5.00
N ARG A 57 15.34 4.45 3.93
CA ARG A 57 13.91 4.60 3.68
C ARG A 57 13.28 3.29 3.25
N ARG A 58 12.08 3.03 3.77
CA ARG A 58 11.29 1.82 3.53
C ARG A 58 9.80 2.17 3.57
N GLY A 59 8.96 1.20 3.22
CA GLY A 59 7.52 1.30 3.35
C GLY A 59 6.82 1.24 2.01
N TYR A 60 5.51 1.16 2.08
CA TYR A 60 4.62 1.03 0.93
C TYR A 60 4.86 2.09 -0.15
N SER A 61 4.81 3.36 0.28
CA SER A 61 4.97 4.48 -0.65
C SER A 61 6.38 4.55 -1.24
N TYR A 62 7.40 4.26 -0.43
CA TYR A 62 8.78 4.22 -0.91
C TYR A 62 8.98 3.14 -1.99
N GLU A 63 8.51 1.91 -1.74
CA GLU A 63 8.69 0.82 -2.71
C GLU A 63 7.92 1.10 -4.01
N TYR A 64 6.72 1.68 -3.92
CA TYR A 64 5.97 2.09 -5.10
C TYR A 64 6.73 3.18 -5.89
N GLN A 65 7.29 4.18 -5.21
CA GLN A 65 8.14 5.19 -5.84
C GLN A 65 9.34 4.55 -6.55
N GLN A 66 10.00 3.57 -5.94
CA GLN A 66 11.12 2.89 -6.58
C GLN A 66 10.68 2.13 -7.85
N ALA A 67 9.50 1.52 -7.85
CA ALA A 67 8.95 0.89 -9.05
C ALA A 67 8.67 1.93 -10.15
N VAL A 68 8.12 3.10 -9.80
CA VAL A 68 7.95 4.20 -10.76
C VAL A 68 9.30 4.67 -11.29
N ALA A 69 10.30 4.86 -10.43
CA ALA A 69 11.63 5.28 -10.86
C ALA A 69 12.31 4.27 -11.79
N ALA A 70 12.11 2.98 -11.57
CA ALA A 70 12.66 1.92 -12.43
C ALA A 70 12.14 2.01 -13.87
N HIS A 71 10.93 2.52 -14.10
CA HIS A 71 10.34 2.69 -15.41
C HIS A 71 10.58 4.07 -16.04
N THR A 72 10.68 5.12 -15.22
CA THR A 72 10.81 6.51 -15.69
C THR A 72 12.26 6.98 -15.75
N GLY A 73 13.15 6.35 -15.00
CA GLY A 73 14.50 6.85 -14.77
C GLY A 73 14.55 8.09 -13.87
N TRP A 74 13.50 8.40 -13.12
CA TRP A 74 13.47 9.53 -12.20
C TRP A 74 14.50 9.36 -11.09
N LYS A 75 15.07 10.49 -10.65
CA LYS A 75 15.92 10.55 -9.46
C LYS A 75 15.20 11.32 -8.38
N TYR A 76 15.02 10.70 -7.23
CA TYR A 76 14.30 11.32 -6.12
C TYR A 76 15.23 12.12 -5.21
N GLU A 77 14.79 13.33 -4.89
CA GLU A 77 15.31 14.13 -3.80
C GLU A 77 14.23 14.23 -2.72
N TYR A 78 14.45 13.58 -1.60
CA TYR A 78 13.49 13.54 -0.51
C TYR A 78 13.58 14.80 0.35
N VAL A 79 12.42 15.41 0.60
CA VAL A 79 12.25 16.58 1.46
C VAL A 79 11.43 16.16 2.67
N GLU A 80 12.05 16.19 3.83
CA GLU A 80 11.41 15.79 5.09
C GLU A 80 10.57 16.91 5.67
N GLY A 81 9.46 16.55 6.31
CA GLY A 81 8.58 17.50 6.97
C GLY A 81 7.34 16.83 7.57
N SER A 82 6.60 17.56 8.35
CA SER A 82 5.28 17.14 8.81
C SER A 82 4.30 17.06 7.63
N TRP A 83 3.23 16.29 7.81
CA TRP A 83 2.17 16.19 6.81
C TRP A 83 1.65 17.56 6.34
N ALA A 84 1.37 18.47 7.27
CA ALA A 84 0.84 19.80 6.96
C ALA A 84 1.84 20.66 6.17
N GLU A 85 3.12 20.60 6.52
CA GLU A 85 4.17 21.31 5.80
C GLU A 85 4.32 20.77 4.38
N LEU A 86 4.39 19.45 4.20
CA LEU A 86 4.53 18.82 2.88
C LEU A 86 3.32 19.08 1.98
N MET A 87 2.11 19.06 2.52
CA MET A 87 0.90 19.45 1.79
C MET A 87 0.98 20.92 1.31
N SER A 88 1.47 21.82 2.16
CA SER A 88 1.69 23.22 1.78
C SER A 88 2.79 23.34 0.71
N MET A 89 3.90 22.64 0.87
CA MET A 89 5.01 22.62 -0.09
C MET A 89 4.60 22.09 -1.46
N LEU A 90 3.76 21.05 -1.52
CA LEU A 90 3.22 20.51 -2.76
C LEU A 90 2.34 21.55 -3.48
N LYS A 91 1.41 22.17 -2.76
CA LYS A 91 0.54 23.24 -3.29
C LYS A 91 1.38 24.40 -3.87
N ASN A 92 2.46 24.77 -3.20
CA ASN A 92 3.33 25.88 -3.62
C ASN A 92 4.40 25.47 -4.66
N GLY A 93 4.53 24.18 -4.98
CA GLY A 93 5.52 23.64 -5.91
C GLY A 93 6.94 23.67 -5.37
N GLN A 94 7.11 23.59 -4.06
CA GLN A 94 8.40 23.42 -3.39
C GLN A 94 8.82 21.96 -3.38
N ILE A 95 7.85 21.02 -3.38
CA ILE A 95 8.01 19.62 -3.76
C ILE A 95 7.17 19.31 -4.99
N ASP A 96 7.51 18.23 -5.68
CA ASP A 96 6.90 17.84 -6.95
C ASP A 96 5.89 16.70 -6.79
N LEU A 97 6.14 15.79 -5.85
CA LEU A 97 5.39 14.55 -5.65
C LEU A 97 5.18 14.29 -4.15
N LEU A 98 4.02 13.79 -3.79
CA LEU A 98 3.70 13.27 -2.46
C LEU A 98 2.77 12.06 -2.60
N GLY A 99 3.07 10.95 -1.91
CA GLY A 99 2.26 9.73 -1.93
C GLY A 99 1.35 9.60 -0.72
N GLY A 100 0.32 8.74 -0.84
CA GLY A 100 -0.60 8.42 0.25
C GLY A 100 -1.62 9.53 0.55
N ILE A 101 -2.07 10.26 -0.46
CA ILE A 101 -3.02 11.36 -0.30
C ILE A 101 -4.42 10.91 -0.74
N SER A 102 -5.39 10.98 0.17
CA SER A 102 -6.80 10.78 -0.17
C SER A 102 -7.28 11.89 -1.10
N TYR A 103 -8.01 11.51 -2.15
CA TYR A 103 -8.63 12.48 -3.05
C TYR A 103 -9.78 13.21 -2.34
N THR A 104 -9.81 14.53 -2.47
CA THR A 104 -11.00 15.36 -2.22
C THR A 104 -11.12 16.41 -3.33
N GLU A 105 -12.35 16.88 -3.59
CA GLU A 105 -12.57 17.95 -4.56
C GLU A 105 -11.79 19.21 -4.20
N GLU A 106 -11.74 19.57 -2.93
CA GLU A 106 -10.97 20.71 -2.45
C GLU A 106 -9.49 20.56 -2.81
N ARG A 107 -8.88 19.40 -2.52
CA ARG A 107 -7.46 19.15 -2.82
C ARG A 107 -7.19 19.18 -4.32
N SER A 108 -8.10 18.67 -5.16
CA SER A 108 -7.96 18.67 -6.61
C SER A 108 -7.88 20.10 -7.21
N THR A 109 -8.39 21.10 -6.51
CA THR A 109 -8.25 22.51 -6.92
C THR A 109 -6.81 23.01 -6.83
N SER A 110 -5.94 22.37 -6.03
CA SER A 110 -4.59 22.83 -5.72
C SER A 110 -3.46 21.88 -6.12
N MET A 111 -3.75 20.62 -6.43
CA MET A 111 -2.80 19.60 -6.87
C MET A 111 -3.41 18.69 -7.93
N LEU A 112 -2.56 17.90 -8.61
CA LEU A 112 -2.97 16.89 -9.57
C LEU A 112 -2.85 15.52 -8.91
N PHE A 113 -3.81 14.64 -9.17
CA PHE A 113 -3.81 13.27 -8.66
C PHE A 113 -3.49 12.26 -9.76
N SER A 114 -2.83 11.17 -9.43
CA SER A 114 -2.68 10.03 -10.35
C SER A 114 -4.05 9.48 -10.74
N GLU A 115 -4.17 8.90 -11.94
CA GLU A 115 -5.44 8.30 -12.41
C GLU A 115 -5.77 7.04 -11.62
N LEU A 116 -4.76 6.20 -11.37
CA LEU A 116 -4.92 5.01 -10.55
C LEU A 116 -4.61 5.34 -9.09
N PRO A 117 -5.33 4.75 -8.15
CA PRO A 117 -4.97 4.84 -6.74
C PRO A 117 -3.65 4.09 -6.45
N MET A 118 -2.97 4.49 -5.42
CA MET A 118 -1.87 3.72 -4.83
C MET A 118 -2.41 2.52 -4.05
N GLY A 119 -3.56 2.68 -3.38
CA GLY A 119 -4.20 1.68 -2.55
C GLY A 119 -5.45 2.24 -1.87
N GLU A 120 -5.99 1.49 -0.93
CA GLU A 120 -7.12 1.87 -0.11
C GLU A 120 -6.71 1.98 1.35
N ASP A 121 -7.08 3.09 1.99
CA ASP A 121 -6.94 3.30 3.43
C ASP A 121 -8.22 2.88 4.13
N LYS A 122 -8.09 2.16 5.24
CA LYS A 122 -9.17 1.95 6.20
C LYS A 122 -8.90 2.78 7.45
N TYR A 123 -9.92 3.40 7.98
CA TYR A 123 -9.85 4.26 9.14
C TYR A 123 -10.58 3.62 10.31
N TYR A 124 -9.90 3.50 11.43
CA TYR A 124 -10.46 2.91 12.63
C TYR A 124 -10.41 3.87 13.80
N LEU A 125 -11.42 3.77 14.66
CA LEU A 125 -11.28 4.19 16.04
C LEU A 125 -10.47 3.12 16.76
N TYR A 126 -9.34 3.52 17.30
CA TYR A 126 -8.44 2.69 18.09
C TYR A 126 -8.58 2.99 19.57
N VAL A 127 -8.44 1.96 20.37
CA VAL A 127 -8.43 2.04 21.83
C VAL A 127 -7.29 1.20 22.38
N ASP A 128 -6.85 1.50 23.60
CA ASP A 128 -5.96 0.63 24.38
C ASP A 128 -6.68 -0.71 24.65
N THR A 129 -5.99 -1.84 24.51
CA THR A 129 -6.57 -3.18 24.69
C THR A 129 -7.08 -3.42 26.12
N SER A 130 -6.53 -2.71 27.11
CA SER A 130 -7.02 -2.72 28.48
C SER A 130 -8.23 -1.82 28.75
N ASN A 131 -8.67 -1.06 27.75
CA ASN A 131 -9.82 -0.15 27.88
C ASN A 131 -11.13 -0.94 27.95
N THR A 132 -11.77 -0.92 29.11
CA THR A 132 -13.08 -1.55 29.34
C THR A 132 -14.25 -0.58 29.28
N ASP A 133 -13.96 0.72 29.12
CA ASP A 133 -14.96 1.80 29.21
C ASP A 133 -15.64 2.08 27.86
N ILE A 134 -15.02 1.63 26.75
CA ILE A 134 -15.56 1.77 25.40
C ILE A 134 -16.04 0.40 24.91
N SER A 135 -17.32 0.29 24.62
CA SER A 135 -17.95 -0.93 24.13
C SER A 135 -18.47 -0.75 22.72
N ILE A 136 -18.04 -1.61 21.79
CA ILE A 136 -18.53 -1.62 20.40
C ILE A 136 -20.00 -2.09 20.30
N SER A 137 -20.50 -2.81 21.31
CA SER A 137 -21.90 -3.25 21.36
C SER A 137 -22.83 -2.18 21.94
N ASP A 138 -22.27 -1.16 22.61
CA ASP A 138 -23.00 -0.02 23.15
C ASP A 138 -22.26 1.29 22.82
N LEU A 139 -22.57 1.88 21.68
CA LEU A 139 -21.92 3.09 21.21
C LEU A 139 -22.15 4.30 22.12
N THR A 140 -23.15 4.25 23.04
CA THR A 140 -23.36 5.33 24.00
C THR A 140 -22.20 5.51 24.97
N THR A 141 -21.36 4.48 25.13
CA THR A 141 -20.14 4.52 25.94
C THR A 141 -19.08 5.49 25.39
N LEU A 142 -19.19 5.86 24.11
CA LEU A 142 -18.32 6.87 23.48
C LEU A 142 -18.69 8.30 23.88
N ASN A 143 -19.91 8.57 24.36
CA ASN A 143 -20.31 9.92 24.67
C ASN A 143 -19.39 10.57 25.73
N GLY A 144 -18.87 11.73 25.38
CA GLY A 144 -17.96 12.51 26.22
C GLY A 144 -16.53 11.97 26.27
N LYS A 145 -16.19 10.86 25.58
CA LYS A 145 -14.83 10.36 25.46
C LYS A 145 -13.97 11.32 24.64
N ARG A 146 -12.70 11.40 24.99
CA ARG A 146 -11.69 12.24 24.33
C ARG A 146 -11.03 11.44 23.21
N ILE A 147 -11.27 11.84 21.98
CA ILE A 147 -10.78 11.11 20.80
C ILE A 147 -9.71 11.95 20.08
N GLY A 148 -8.52 11.37 19.97
CA GLY A 148 -7.39 11.96 19.27
C GLY A 148 -7.61 11.97 17.75
N MET A 149 -7.47 13.11 17.09
CA MET A 149 -7.63 13.25 15.64
C MET A 149 -6.59 14.21 15.07
N LEU A 150 -6.08 13.89 13.88
CA LEU A 150 -5.24 14.81 13.11
C LEU A 150 -6.11 15.95 12.56
N PRO A 151 -5.79 17.21 12.84
CA PRO A 151 -6.57 18.33 12.32
C PRO A 151 -6.56 18.36 10.78
N ASN A 152 -7.71 18.63 10.17
CA ASN A 152 -7.90 18.73 8.72
C ASN A 152 -7.53 17.46 7.94
N ALA A 153 -7.54 16.30 8.59
CA ALA A 153 -7.34 15.01 7.95
C ALA A 153 -8.68 14.36 7.64
N LEU A 154 -8.76 13.64 6.52
CA LEU A 154 -9.99 12.96 6.11
C LEU A 154 -10.57 12.01 7.19
N PRO A 155 -9.77 11.23 7.94
CA PRO A 155 -10.31 10.40 9.02
C PRO A 155 -11.09 11.19 10.08
N ALA A 156 -10.66 12.41 10.40
CA ALA A 156 -11.38 13.26 11.35
C ALA A 156 -12.76 13.72 10.81
N GLU A 157 -12.80 14.12 9.53
CA GLU A 157 -14.05 14.49 8.86
C GLU A 157 -15.01 13.29 8.81
N MET A 158 -14.52 12.12 8.42
CA MET A 158 -15.31 10.89 8.36
C MET A 158 -15.82 10.47 9.74
N PHE A 159 -15.01 10.63 10.79
CA PHE A 159 -15.43 10.32 12.15
C PHE A 159 -16.55 11.26 12.62
N HIS A 160 -16.47 12.55 12.34
CA HIS A 160 -17.56 13.49 12.67
C HIS A 160 -18.88 13.15 11.96
N GLU A 161 -18.81 12.70 10.70
CA GLU A 161 -20.02 12.23 10.00
C GLU A 161 -20.53 10.92 10.60
N TRP A 162 -19.63 10.03 10.98
CA TRP A 162 -19.95 8.78 11.66
C TRP A 162 -20.63 9.05 13.02
N GLU A 163 -20.07 9.94 13.86
CA GLU A 163 -20.67 10.37 15.13
C GLU A 163 -22.11 10.85 14.94
N LYS A 164 -22.29 11.74 13.97
CA LYS A 164 -23.60 12.31 13.66
C LYS A 164 -24.61 11.23 13.23
N SER A 165 -24.18 10.28 12.42
CA SER A 165 -25.05 9.21 11.93
C SER A 165 -25.44 8.19 13.01
N HIS A 166 -24.61 8.03 14.04
CA HIS A 166 -24.80 7.08 15.14
C HIS A 166 -25.30 7.75 16.44
N GLY A 167 -25.51 9.07 16.43
CA GLY A 167 -25.96 9.80 17.62
C GLY A 167 -24.96 9.81 18.77
N VAL A 168 -23.67 9.72 18.46
CA VAL A 168 -22.55 9.75 19.38
C VAL A 168 -21.98 11.17 19.43
N ASN A 169 -21.48 11.60 20.60
CA ASN A 169 -20.86 12.90 20.77
C ASN A 169 -19.60 12.77 21.62
N THR A 170 -18.43 12.86 21.01
CA THR A 170 -17.12 12.80 21.66
C THR A 170 -16.49 14.19 21.83
N GLN A 171 -15.34 14.24 22.46
CA GLN A 171 -14.52 15.46 22.56
C GLN A 171 -13.26 15.27 21.71
N GLN A 172 -13.13 16.05 20.64
CA GLN A 172 -11.92 16.04 19.83
C GLN A 172 -10.72 16.57 20.62
N VAL A 173 -9.60 15.85 20.51
CA VAL A 173 -8.27 16.26 20.96
C VAL A 173 -7.33 16.23 19.79
N ASP A 174 -6.67 17.34 19.49
CA ASP A 174 -5.72 17.40 18.40
C ASP A 174 -4.48 16.55 18.71
N ILE A 175 -4.08 15.73 17.73
CA ILE A 175 -2.84 14.96 17.75
C ILE A 175 -1.94 15.40 16.58
N THR A 176 -0.63 15.17 16.71
CA THR A 176 0.35 15.58 15.70
C THR A 176 1.01 14.39 14.99
N GLY A 177 0.80 13.17 15.47
CA GLY A 177 1.35 11.95 14.89
C GLY A 177 1.41 10.80 15.90
N VAL A 178 2.11 9.74 15.53
CA VAL A 178 2.15 8.47 16.27
C VAL A 178 2.71 8.62 17.68
N ASP A 179 3.81 9.33 17.85
CA ASP A 179 4.45 9.48 19.16
C ASP A 179 3.59 10.32 20.12
N ASP A 180 2.91 11.33 19.59
CA ASP A 180 1.97 12.15 20.36
C ASP A 180 0.75 11.32 20.83
N VAL A 181 0.24 10.44 19.95
CA VAL A 181 -0.83 9.48 20.32
C VAL A 181 -0.39 8.60 21.49
N ARG A 182 0.79 7.97 21.40
CA ARG A 182 1.33 7.11 22.46
C ARG A 182 1.45 7.86 23.80
N GLN A 183 1.98 9.08 23.72
CA GLN A 183 2.13 9.90 24.92
C GLN A 183 0.80 10.29 25.54
N LYS A 184 -0.17 10.72 24.71
CA LYS A 184 -1.51 11.12 25.16
C LYS A 184 -2.31 9.97 25.74
N LEU A 185 -2.25 8.77 25.13
CA LEU A 185 -2.87 7.56 25.69
C LEU A 185 -2.26 7.22 27.06
N LYS A 186 -0.93 7.18 27.15
CA LYS A 186 -0.21 6.89 28.41
C LYS A 186 -0.53 7.88 29.51
N ASN A 187 -0.71 9.15 29.16
CA ASN A 187 -1.06 10.20 30.12
C ASN A 187 -2.57 10.29 30.40
N HIS A 188 -3.38 9.42 29.80
CA HIS A 188 -4.85 9.47 29.87
C HIS A 188 -5.39 10.85 29.42
N GLU A 189 -4.78 11.48 28.43
CA GLU A 189 -5.25 12.72 27.82
C GLU A 189 -6.29 12.44 26.72
N ILE A 190 -6.23 11.25 26.10
CA ILE A 190 -7.21 10.71 25.16
C ILE A 190 -7.65 9.31 25.62
N ASP A 191 -8.87 8.95 25.25
CA ASP A 191 -9.48 7.65 25.54
C ASP A 191 -9.44 6.71 24.32
N GLY A 192 -9.17 7.27 23.15
CA GLY A 192 -8.98 6.59 21.88
C GLY A 192 -8.52 7.59 20.81
N PHE A 193 -8.30 7.13 19.60
CA PHE A 193 -7.92 7.99 18.47
C PHE A 193 -8.41 7.42 17.15
N VAL A 194 -8.55 8.27 16.13
CA VAL A 194 -8.93 7.86 14.77
C VAL A 194 -7.78 8.10 13.81
N LEU A 195 -7.29 7.01 13.23
CA LEU A 195 -6.24 7.02 12.20
C LEU A 195 -6.47 5.86 11.21
N ASN A 196 -5.66 5.84 10.16
CA ASN A 196 -5.62 4.75 9.20
C ASN A 196 -5.00 3.48 9.80
N GLU A 197 -5.38 2.35 9.18
CA GLU A 197 -4.86 1.03 9.54
C GLU A 197 -3.32 1.01 9.52
N SER A 198 -2.73 0.43 10.57
CA SER A 198 -1.28 0.29 10.65
C SER A 198 -0.88 -0.83 11.60
N PRO A 199 0.02 -1.73 11.19
CA PRO A 199 0.51 -2.82 12.02
C PRO A 199 1.27 -2.38 13.28
N GLN A 200 1.70 -1.11 13.33
CA GLN A 200 2.45 -0.60 14.48
C GLN A 200 1.61 -0.54 15.76
N TRP A 201 0.28 -0.39 15.65
CA TRP A 201 -0.59 -0.26 16.80
C TRP A 201 -0.68 -1.54 17.62
N GLU A 202 -0.63 -2.71 17.00
CA GLU A 202 -0.67 -4.00 17.69
C GLU A 202 0.51 -4.17 18.65
N ARG A 203 1.68 -3.63 18.31
CA ARG A 203 2.87 -3.67 19.15
C ARG A 203 2.81 -2.76 20.37
N ASP A 204 1.84 -1.85 20.40
CA ASP A 204 1.65 -0.87 21.45
C ASP A 204 0.44 -1.20 22.35
N ASP A 205 -0.06 -2.44 22.32
CA ASP A 205 -1.29 -2.86 23.02
C ASP A 205 -2.52 -2.01 22.64
N ILE A 206 -2.59 -1.62 21.38
CA ILE A 206 -3.67 -0.82 20.80
C ILE A 206 -4.40 -1.65 19.77
N SER A 207 -5.72 -1.71 19.88
CA SER A 207 -6.57 -2.46 18.94
C SER A 207 -7.57 -1.60 18.20
N PRO A 208 -7.90 -1.96 16.94
CA PRO A 208 -8.99 -1.33 16.21
C PRO A 208 -10.33 -1.76 16.83
N ALA A 209 -11.10 -0.77 17.32
CA ALA A 209 -12.40 -1.02 17.93
C ALA A 209 -13.54 -0.89 16.90
N ILE A 210 -13.54 0.16 16.10
CA ILE A 210 -14.63 0.46 15.17
C ILE A 210 -14.06 0.88 13.82
N LEU A 211 -14.49 0.24 12.73
CA LEU A 211 -14.23 0.71 11.37
C LEU A 211 -15.08 1.96 11.10
N ILE A 212 -14.44 3.08 10.85
CA ILE A 212 -15.10 4.36 10.59
C ILE A 212 -15.42 4.51 9.09
N GLY A 213 -14.52 4.03 8.23
CA GLY A 213 -14.70 4.05 6.79
C GLY A 213 -13.41 3.77 6.05
N SER A 214 -13.44 3.95 4.74
CA SER A 214 -12.27 3.79 3.88
C SER A 214 -12.21 4.86 2.79
N SER A 215 -11.02 5.06 2.23
CA SER A 215 -10.85 5.89 1.04
C SER A 215 -9.66 5.42 0.22
N TYR A 216 -9.72 5.62 -1.10
CA TYR A 216 -8.55 5.45 -1.93
C TYR A 216 -7.53 6.56 -1.68
N ASN A 217 -6.26 6.19 -1.67
CA ASN A 217 -5.15 7.12 -1.64
C ASN A 217 -4.37 7.10 -2.96
N TYR A 218 -3.73 8.21 -3.27
CA TYR A 218 -3.13 8.50 -4.57
C TYR A 218 -1.75 9.11 -4.41
N PHE A 219 -0.98 9.10 -5.48
CA PHE A 219 0.08 10.09 -5.65
C PHE A 219 -0.53 11.44 -6.03
N ALA A 220 -0.08 12.48 -5.36
CA ALA A 220 -0.38 13.84 -5.76
C ALA A 220 0.87 14.55 -6.29
N VAL A 221 0.70 15.26 -7.39
CA VAL A 221 1.73 15.98 -8.13
C VAL A 221 1.43 17.47 -8.07
N SER A 222 2.45 18.29 -7.89
CA SER A 222 2.29 19.75 -7.98
C SER A 222 1.73 20.18 -9.33
N LYS A 223 0.77 21.10 -9.32
CA LYS A 223 0.24 21.70 -10.57
C LYS A 223 1.30 22.38 -11.45
N LYS A 224 2.49 22.63 -10.89
CA LYS A 224 3.63 23.16 -11.64
C LYS A 224 4.37 22.10 -12.46
N ARG A 225 4.04 20.83 -12.26
CA ARG A 225 4.69 19.68 -12.90
C ARG A 225 3.69 18.72 -13.57
N PRO A 226 2.84 19.22 -14.48
CA PRO A 226 1.90 18.36 -15.21
C PRO A 226 2.62 17.28 -16.04
N ASP A 227 3.87 17.53 -16.45
CA ASP A 227 4.73 16.57 -17.12
C ASP A 227 4.98 15.30 -16.28
N LEU A 228 5.14 15.45 -14.96
CA LEU A 228 5.33 14.31 -14.06
C LEU A 228 4.02 13.51 -13.88
N LYS A 229 2.88 14.20 -13.84
CA LYS A 229 1.58 13.53 -13.71
C LYS A 229 1.31 12.61 -14.90
N GLU A 230 1.57 13.07 -16.12
CA GLU A 230 1.37 12.29 -17.34
C GLU A 230 2.27 11.05 -17.38
N GLU A 231 3.57 11.21 -17.06
CA GLU A 231 4.50 10.07 -16.99
C GLU A 231 4.15 9.09 -15.87
N LEU A 232 3.72 9.60 -14.72
CA LEU A 232 3.29 8.80 -13.58
C LEU A 232 2.11 7.90 -13.94
N ASP A 233 1.08 8.46 -14.56
CA ASP A 233 -0.11 7.71 -14.96
C ASP A 233 0.22 6.58 -15.96
N GLN A 234 1.05 6.89 -16.97
CA GLN A 234 1.49 5.89 -17.93
C GLN A 234 2.24 4.73 -17.25
N VAL A 235 3.10 5.05 -16.29
CA VAL A 235 3.88 4.05 -15.57
C VAL A 235 3.02 3.26 -14.59
N MET A 236 2.12 3.89 -13.84
CA MET A 236 1.23 3.18 -12.93
C MET A 236 0.34 2.20 -13.70
N GLN A 237 -0.23 2.60 -14.84
CA GLN A 237 -0.97 1.71 -15.73
C GLN A 237 -0.10 0.58 -16.31
N LYS A 238 1.19 0.83 -16.55
CA LYS A 238 2.12 -0.21 -16.99
C LYS A 238 2.40 -1.22 -15.89
N ILE A 239 2.68 -0.76 -14.67
CA ILE A 239 2.91 -1.61 -13.49
C ILE A 239 1.68 -2.50 -13.26
N GLU A 240 0.47 -1.94 -13.29
CA GLU A 240 -0.78 -2.70 -13.13
C GLU A 240 -0.96 -3.77 -14.22
N ARG A 241 -0.66 -3.46 -15.49
CA ARG A 241 -0.72 -4.46 -16.57
C ARG A 241 0.32 -5.56 -16.45
N GLU A 242 1.53 -5.24 -15.97
CA GLU A 242 2.62 -6.21 -15.80
C GLU A 242 2.44 -7.07 -14.55
N ASN A 243 1.89 -6.50 -13.49
CA ASN A 243 1.55 -7.20 -12.24
C ASN A 243 0.23 -6.64 -11.66
N PRO A 244 -0.93 -7.23 -11.99
CA PRO A 244 -2.23 -6.78 -11.49
C PRO A 244 -2.38 -6.88 -9.95
N PHE A 245 -1.51 -7.61 -9.28
CA PHE A 245 -1.51 -7.80 -7.82
C PHE A 245 -0.45 -6.95 -7.13
N TYR A 246 0.20 -6.03 -7.83
CA TYR A 246 1.32 -5.26 -7.29
C TYR A 246 0.95 -4.48 -6.02
N THR A 247 -0.17 -3.77 -6.06
CA THR A 247 -0.69 -3.00 -4.91
C THR A 247 -1.12 -3.89 -3.76
N ASP A 248 -1.73 -5.04 -4.06
CA ASP A 248 -2.13 -6.04 -3.05
C ASP A 248 -0.91 -6.66 -2.36
N ASP A 249 0.15 -6.95 -3.11
CA ASP A 249 1.40 -7.50 -2.57
C ASP A 249 2.12 -6.46 -1.68
N LEU A 250 2.11 -5.18 -2.08
CA LEU A 250 2.61 -4.10 -1.25
C LEU A 250 1.78 -3.93 0.03
N TYR A 251 0.44 -3.97 -0.09
CA TYR A 251 -0.47 -3.88 1.04
C TYR A 251 -0.18 -5.00 2.06
N LYS A 252 -0.14 -6.25 1.60
CA LYS A 252 0.17 -7.41 2.46
C LYS A 252 1.53 -7.29 3.15
N ARG A 253 2.51 -6.70 2.48
CA ARG A 253 3.88 -6.58 3.02
C ARG A 253 4.03 -5.48 4.06
N TYR A 254 3.32 -4.36 3.89
CA TYR A 254 3.56 -3.16 4.67
C TYR A 254 2.40 -2.71 5.54
N LEU A 255 1.17 -2.97 5.12
CA LEU A 255 -0.03 -2.40 5.73
C LEU A 255 -0.96 -3.46 6.30
N SER A 256 -0.97 -4.66 5.74
CA SER A 256 -1.68 -5.74 6.38
C SER A 256 -1.08 -5.95 7.75
N ALA A 257 -1.86 -5.70 8.79
CA ALA A 257 -1.55 -6.27 10.06
C ALA A 257 -1.42 -7.78 9.83
N ASN A 258 -0.25 -8.33 10.06
CA ASN A 258 -0.07 -9.76 10.19
C ASN A 258 -0.77 -10.18 11.50
N SER A 259 -2.05 -9.88 11.60
CA SER A 259 -2.91 -10.33 12.69
C SER A 259 -2.98 -11.86 12.78
N LEU A 260 -2.39 -12.53 11.79
CA LEU A 260 -2.24 -13.99 11.76
C LEU A 260 -0.84 -14.46 12.21
N GLU A 261 0.13 -13.57 12.39
CA GLU A 261 1.46 -13.94 12.92
C GLU A 261 1.65 -13.61 14.40
N THR A 262 0.71 -12.88 15.01
CA THR A 262 0.77 -12.55 16.44
C THR A 262 -0.54 -12.92 17.13
N LEU A 263 -0.70 -14.21 17.35
CA LEU A 263 -1.63 -14.64 18.37
C LEU A 263 -1.19 -14.03 19.69
N THR A 264 -2.13 -13.49 20.45
CA THR A 264 -1.86 -13.09 21.82
C THR A 264 -1.36 -14.30 22.62
N ASP A 265 -0.61 -14.08 23.68
CA ASP A 265 -0.14 -15.16 24.55
C ASP A 265 -1.31 -16.04 25.04
N GLU A 266 -2.49 -15.47 25.23
CA GLU A 266 -3.70 -16.19 25.63
C GLU A 266 -4.25 -17.08 24.50
N GLU A 267 -4.28 -16.58 23.26
CA GLU A 267 -4.70 -17.35 22.07
C GLU A 267 -3.71 -18.46 21.74
N GLN A 268 -2.42 -18.20 21.87
CA GLN A 268 -1.38 -19.19 21.66
C GLN A 268 -1.45 -20.29 22.70
N ASN A 269 -1.59 -19.94 23.99
CA ASN A 269 -1.82 -20.89 25.08
C ASN A 269 -3.11 -21.69 24.88
N TRP A 270 -4.18 -21.06 24.36
CA TRP A 270 -5.43 -21.74 24.05
C TRP A 270 -5.24 -22.79 22.95
N LEU A 271 -4.54 -22.44 21.85
CA LEU A 271 -4.22 -23.38 20.76
C LEU A 271 -3.39 -24.57 21.26
N GLU A 272 -2.36 -24.33 22.07
CA GLU A 272 -1.51 -25.37 22.64
C GLU A 272 -2.29 -26.33 23.55
N GLN A 273 -3.26 -25.81 24.31
CA GLN A 273 -4.08 -26.60 25.23
C GLN A 273 -5.27 -27.31 24.53
N HIS A 274 -5.80 -26.74 23.46
CA HIS A 274 -7.00 -27.24 22.80
C HIS A 274 -6.73 -28.41 21.87
N GLY A 275 -5.52 -28.54 21.34
CA GLY A 275 -5.14 -29.55 20.37
C GLY A 275 -5.85 -29.33 19.02
N ALA A 276 -5.99 -30.38 18.22
CA ALA A 276 -6.52 -30.28 16.88
C ALA A 276 -7.99 -29.81 16.83
N VAL A 277 -8.24 -28.73 16.08
CA VAL A 277 -9.59 -28.22 15.82
C VAL A 277 -10.28 -29.12 14.78
N ARG A 278 -11.44 -29.67 15.14
CA ARG A 278 -12.24 -30.51 14.25
C ARG A 278 -13.21 -29.68 13.44
N ILE A 279 -13.04 -29.70 12.11
CA ILE A 279 -13.86 -28.94 11.17
C ILE A 279 -14.81 -29.88 10.45
N GLY A 280 -16.14 -29.60 10.54
CA GLY A 280 -17.15 -30.30 9.77
C GLY A 280 -17.32 -29.65 8.40
N TYR A 281 -17.46 -30.46 7.34
CA TYR A 281 -17.73 -29.98 5.99
C TYR A 281 -18.80 -30.84 5.30
N LEU A 282 -19.49 -30.23 4.31
CA LEU A 282 -20.46 -30.93 3.48
C LEU A 282 -19.73 -31.70 2.39
N LYS A 283 -20.01 -32.99 2.29
CA LYS A 283 -19.26 -33.92 1.42
C LYS A 283 -19.47 -33.71 -0.09
N ASN A 284 -20.54 -33.04 -0.50
CA ASN A 284 -20.96 -32.94 -1.91
C ASN A 284 -21.48 -31.52 -2.25
N ASP A 285 -20.89 -30.47 -1.73
CA ASP A 285 -21.24 -29.10 -2.09
C ASP A 285 -20.33 -28.63 -3.24
N VAL A 286 -20.88 -28.71 -4.47
CA VAL A 286 -20.13 -28.53 -5.71
C VAL A 286 -19.46 -27.15 -5.76
N GLY A 287 -18.13 -27.15 -5.86
CA GLY A 287 -17.30 -25.91 -5.93
C GLY A 287 -16.93 -25.35 -4.56
N ILE A 288 -17.61 -25.74 -3.49
CA ILE A 288 -17.33 -25.22 -2.13
C ILE A 288 -16.59 -26.28 -1.32
N SER A 289 -17.08 -27.50 -1.28
CA SER A 289 -16.54 -28.60 -0.48
C SER A 289 -16.84 -29.94 -1.13
N LEU A 290 -15.82 -30.67 -1.54
CA LEU A 290 -15.90 -31.99 -2.19
C LEU A 290 -14.91 -32.93 -1.51
N VAL A 291 -15.14 -34.23 -1.69
CA VAL A 291 -14.14 -35.26 -1.43
C VAL A 291 -13.63 -35.77 -2.77
N ASP A 292 -12.35 -35.63 -2.99
CA ASP A 292 -11.69 -36.25 -4.14
C ASP A 292 -11.81 -37.75 -4.08
N THR A 293 -12.30 -38.36 -5.17
CA THR A 293 -12.66 -39.80 -5.20
C THR A 293 -11.43 -40.70 -5.26
N GLU A 294 -10.27 -40.21 -5.64
CA GLU A 294 -9.04 -40.99 -5.74
C GLU A 294 -8.22 -40.91 -4.46
N SER A 295 -8.06 -39.69 -3.91
CA SER A 295 -7.25 -39.45 -2.70
C SER A 295 -8.05 -39.56 -1.40
N GLU A 296 -9.37 -39.59 -1.46
CA GLU A 296 -10.30 -39.55 -0.32
C GLU A 296 -10.12 -38.29 0.56
N LYS A 297 -9.46 -37.24 0.04
CA LYS A 297 -9.20 -36.02 0.76
C LYS A 297 -10.23 -34.93 0.46
N PRO A 298 -10.50 -34.04 1.43
CA PRO A 298 -11.28 -32.84 1.19
C PRO A 298 -10.60 -31.97 0.16
N VAL A 299 -11.36 -31.41 -0.78
CA VAL A 299 -10.93 -30.46 -1.79
C VAL A 299 -11.99 -29.38 -1.98
N GLY A 300 -11.60 -28.24 -2.55
CA GLY A 300 -12.49 -27.11 -2.81
C GLY A 300 -12.14 -25.88 -1.95
N ILE A 301 -12.84 -24.78 -2.20
CA ILE A 301 -12.54 -23.45 -1.62
C ILE A 301 -12.44 -23.50 -0.08
N ILE A 302 -13.33 -24.23 0.58
CA ILE A 302 -13.28 -24.34 2.06
C ILE A 302 -12.01 -25.04 2.51
N ASN A 303 -11.58 -26.12 1.83
CA ASN A 303 -10.36 -26.83 2.20
C ASN A 303 -9.12 -25.97 1.99
N ASP A 304 -9.07 -25.23 0.88
CA ASP A 304 -7.95 -24.31 0.59
C ASP A 304 -7.88 -23.20 1.64
N TYR A 305 -9.05 -22.67 2.04
CA TYR A 305 -9.13 -21.64 3.10
C TYR A 305 -8.69 -22.17 4.47
N ILE A 306 -9.12 -23.39 4.83
CA ILE A 306 -8.71 -24.05 6.07
C ILE A 306 -7.20 -24.32 6.07
N SER A 307 -6.66 -24.80 4.95
CA SER A 307 -5.22 -25.05 4.80
C SER A 307 -4.40 -23.76 4.94
N LEU A 308 -4.89 -22.67 4.36
CA LEU A 308 -4.27 -21.35 4.52
C LEU A 308 -4.32 -20.89 5.98
N ALA A 309 -5.48 -20.97 6.63
CA ALA A 309 -5.64 -20.59 8.04
C ALA A 309 -4.74 -21.43 8.97
N SER A 310 -4.67 -22.74 8.75
CA SER A 310 -3.79 -23.64 9.51
C SER A 310 -2.32 -23.27 9.33
N GLY A 311 -1.92 -22.93 8.11
CA GLY A 311 -0.54 -22.46 7.82
C GLY A 311 -0.21 -21.17 8.58
N CYS A 312 -1.16 -20.23 8.66
CA CYS A 312 -1.00 -18.98 9.42
C CYS A 312 -0.91 -19.21 10.95
N LEU A 313 -1.60 -20.24 11.46
CA LEU A 313 -1.57 -20.61 12.88
C LEU A 313 -0.37 -21.51 13.23
N GLY A 314 0.53 -21.78 12.28
CA GLY A 314 1.70 -22.62 12.51
C GLY A 314 1.41 -24.12 12.58
N GLU A 315 0.17 -24.53 12.34
CA GLU A 315 -0.26 -25.93 12.33
C GLU A 315 -0.04 -26.57 10.96
N LYS A 316 0.39 -27.82 10.94
CA LYS A 316 0.47 -28.61 9.70
C LYS A 316 -0.82 -29.37 9.51
N THR A 317 -1.55 -29.09 8.42
CA THR A 317 -2.72 -29.87 7.98
C THR A 317 -2.33 -31.24 7.43
#